data_c46d4b2a705b833d3a9c771b82ef41d0
#
_entry.id   c46d4b2a705b833d3a9c771b82ef41d0
#
_cell.length_a   1.000
_cell.length_b   1.000
_cell.length_c   1.000
_cell.angle_alpha   90.00
_cell.angle_beta   90.00
_cell.angle_gamma   90.00
#
_symmetry.space_group_name_H-M   'P 1'
#
loop_
_entity.id
_entity.type
_entity.pdbx_description
1 polymer ?
#
loop_
_entity_poly.entity_id
_entity_poly.type
_entity_poly.pdbx_seq_one_letter_code
_entity_poly.pdbx_strand_id
1 'polypeptide(L)'
;MFINRQAELQLLERHYASGQAELFVLYGRRRVGKTELLTQFCQDKRHIFFVADLDVEPVLRAGLSAAVNAELLGPGAASAVYPAWEDIFRLLASHAQRERLVVVLDEFTYLVAAHPPLASLLQRLWDSELRRSRLMLILCGSYVGMMEEAVLGYNAPMYGRRTGQYLLEPLGFHDARGFFPGYDPADQVRAYAVLGGTPAYLRAVSASESLLSNVRDHVLTRGTFLYDEVRFSLQQELREPRNYFAVLEAIASGHTRLNEIKQATGLDGLTAYLNTLQGLRLVERVVPVTEKQPHKSRRGLYRLRDHFFRFWFRFVHPNRTLLERGGGQLALDALVAPQLDAFVGPIFEEVCHQFLWRVGLAGGLPCLPLRIGGWWRANEEIDAVVLGQDAALLVECKWTARPIGLDILGDLERKAELIGPDLGGWRRWLGLCARGGFTPQVEQAAARREDLLLFDLSRIAAGE
;
A
#
# COMPACT_ATOMS: atom_id res chain seq x y z
N MET A 1 1.61 1.87 19.23
CA MET A 1 2.97 2.11 18.70
C MET A 1 2.84 2.70 17.31
N PHE A 2 3.36 3.91 17.06
CA PHE A 2 3.40 4.56 15.74
C PHE A 2 4.76 4.26 15.12
N ILE A 3 4.77 3.61 13.96
CA ILE A 3 6.01 3.17 13.31
C ILE A 3 6.16 3.91 11.99
N ASN A 4 7.31 4.59 11.84
CA ASN A 4 7.72 5.37 10.69
C ASN A 4 6.71 6.46 10.29
N ARG A 5 6.48 6.72 9.01
CA ARG A 5 5.67 7.82 8.45
C ARG A 5 6.32 9.20 8.59
N GLN A 6 7.65 9.23 8.72
CA GLN A 6 8.38 10.50 8.88
C GLN A 6 8.25 11.40 7.65
N ALA A 7 8.26 10.83 6.45
CA ALA A 7 8.10 11.58 5.20
C ALA A 7 6.71 12.19 5.09
N GLU A 8 5.68 11.46 5.49
CA GLU A 8 4.29 11.92 5.50
C GLU A 8 4.08 13.01 6.54
N LEU A 9 4.62 12.83 7.76
CA LEU A 9 4.59 13.86 8.80
C LEU A 9 5.32 15.12 8.34
N GLN A 10 6.52 15.00 7.78
CA GLN A 10 7.28 16.14 7.26
C GLN A 10 6.54 16.87 6.13
N LEU A 11 5.78 16.14 5.28
CA LEU A 11 4.96 16.75 4.27
C LEU A 11 3.84 17.58 4.89
N LEU A 12 3.10 17.02 5.86
CA LEU A 12 2.05 17.74 6.58
C LEU A 12 2.60 18.94 7.35
N GLU A 13 3.77 18.80 8.00
CA GLU A 13 4.45 19.91 8.71
C GLU A 13 4.85 21.04 7.75
N ARG A 14 5.33 20.75 6.56
CA ARG A 14 5.64 21.78 5.55
C ARG A 14 4.40 22.58 5.15
N HIS A 15 3.26 21.90 4.93
CA HIS A 15 1.99 22.58 4.65
C HIS A 15 1.50 23.40 5.86
N TYR A 16 1.67 22.88 7.08
CA TYR A 16 1.30 23.61 8.28
C TYR A 16 2.18 24.86 8.45
N ALA A 17 3.48 24.74 8.25
CA ALA A 17 4.45 25.84 8.41
C ALA A 17 4.32 26.93 7.34
N SER A 18 3.61 26.69 6.21
CA SER A 18 3.36 27.72 5.18
C SER A 18 2.65 28.95 5.74
N GLY A 19 1.86 28.80 6.81
CA GLY A 19 1.03 29.84 7.40
C GLY A 19 -0.13 30.29 6.50
N GLN A 20 -0.22 29.79 5.28
CA GLN A 20 -1.28 30.08 4.31
C GLN A 20 -2.47 29.15 4.50
N ALA A 21 -3.61 29.47 3.88
CA ALA A 21 -4.71 28.52 3.80
C ALA A 21 -4.29 27.28 3.01
N GLU A 22 -4.51 26.11 3.60
CA GLU A 22 -4.17 24.83 3.00
C GLU A 22 -5.41 23.93 2.89
N LEU A 23 -5.62 23.38 1.70
CA LEU A 23 -6.60 22.31 1.46
C LEU A 23 -5.81 21.05 1.10
N PHE A 24 -5.63 20.19 2.09
CA PHE A 24 -4.86 18.97 1.95
C PHE A 24 -5.79 17.75 1.86
N VAL A 25 -5.50 16.84 0.94
CA VAL A 25 -6.29 15.61 0.76
C VAL A 25 -5.42 14.40 1.12
N LEU A 26 -5.78 13.70 2.20
CA LEU A 26 -5.17 12.44 2.59
C LEU A 26 -6.13 11.29 2.28
N TYR A 27 -5.72 10.37 1.43
CA TYR A 27 -6.56 9.25 1.07
C TYR A 27 -5.75 7.95 0.97
N GLY A 28 -6.43 6.83 0.93
CA GLY A 28 -5.80 5.50 0.88
C GLY A 28 -6.72 4.45 1.46
N ARG A 29 -6.40 3.19 1.24
CA ARG A 29 -7.22 2.07 1.70
C ARG A 29 -7.49 2.14 3.21
N ARG A 30 -8.53 1.44 3.64
CA ARG A 30 -8.83 1.29 5.06
C ARG A 30 -7.65 0.65 5.80
N ARG A 31 -7.47 1.03 7.07
CA ARG A 31 -6.50 0.41 8.00
C ARG A 31 -5.01 0.64 7.69
N VAL A 32 -4.70 1.48 6.69
CA VAL A 32 -3.31 1.89 6.39
C VAL A 32 -2.73 2.91 7.38
N GLY A 33 -3.56 3.39 8.35
CA GLY A 33 -3.11 4.29 9.42
C GLY A 33 -3.31 5.78 9.15
N LYS A 34 -4.28 6.19 8.32
CA LYS A 34 -4.58 7.61 8.02
C LYS A 34 -4.95 8.39 9.29
N THR A 35 -5.95 7.92 10.03
CA THR A 35 -6.40 8.54 11.28
C THR A 35 -5.29 8.65 12.30
N GLU A 36 -4.48 7.61 12.47
CA GLU A 36 -3.32 7.59 13.38
C GLU A 36 -2.27 8.64 12.98
N LEU A 37 -1.96 8.73 11.66
CA LEU A 37 -1.04 9.73 11.12
C LEU A 37 -1.53 11.16 11.42
N LEU A 38 -2.83 11.43 11.19
CA LEU A 38 -3.42 12.74 11.44
C LEU A 38 -3.51 13.05 12.93
N THR A 39 -3.82 12.05 13.77
CA THR A 39 -3.80 12.21 15.24
C THR A 39 -2.40 12.57 15.72
N GLN A 40 -1.37 11.88 15.24
CA GLN A 40 0.03 12.19 15.55
C GLN A 40 0.42 13.59 15.09
N PHE A 41 0.02 13.98 13.88
CA PHE A 41 0.28 15.32 13.33
C PHE A 41 -0.38 16.43 14.14
N CYS A 42 -1.57 16.20 14.69
CA CYS A 42 -2.37 17.20 15.41
C CYS A 42 -1.95 17.40 16.88
N GLN A 43 -1.13 16.53 17.50
CA GLN A 43 -0.86 16.49 18.94
C GLN A 43 -0.49 17.86 19.55
N ASP A 44 0.38 18.61 18.89
CA ASP A 44 0.91 19.90 19.40
C ASP A 44 0.32 21.12 18.67
N LYS A 45 -0.84 20.95 18.02
CA LYS A 45 -1.47 21.99 17.22
C LYS A 45 -2.88 22.25 17.67
N ARG A 46 -3.33 23.50 17.59
CA ARG A 46 -4.75 23.80 17.74
C ARG A 46 -5.53 23.17 16.58
N HIS A 47 -6.44 22.26 16.91
CA HIS A 47 -7.11 21.48 15.89
C HIS A 47 -8.55 21.09 16.26
N ILE A 48 -9.35 20.88 15.22
CA ILE A 48 -10.65 20.24 15.31
C ILE A 48 -10.53 18.93 14.52
N PHE A 49 -10.80 17.81 15.19
CA PHE A 49 -10.76 16.49 14.59
C PHE A 49 -12.17 15.89 14.59
N PHE A 50 -12.77 15.76 13.44
CA PHE A 50 -14.09 15.17 13.27
C PHE A 50 -14.01 13.92 12.41
N VAL A 51 -14.47 12.79 12.95
CA VAL A 51 -14.62 11.52 12.23
C VAL A 51 -16.08 11.37 11.87
N ALA A 52 -16.39 11.30 10.59
CA ALA A 52 -17.75 11.08 10.13
C ALA A 52 -18.09 9.59 10.16
N ASP A 53 -19.27 9.27 10.68
CA ASP A 53 -19.85 7.94 10.64
C ASP A 53 -20.83 7.80 9.46
N LEU A 54 -21.29 6.59 9.19
CA LEU A 54 -22.34 6.33 8.23
C LEU A 54 -23.71 6.69 8.85
N ASP A 55 -24.06 7.98 8.77
CA ASP A 55 -25.26 8.52 9.40
C ASP A 55 -25.95 9.55 8.48
N VAL A 56 -27.10 10.04 8.90
CA VAL A 56 -27.88 11.07 8.19
C VAL A 56 -27.29 12.47 8.40
N GLU A 57 -27.49 13.34 7.41
CA GLU A 57 -26.93 14.70 7.36
C GLU A 57 -27.13 15.50 8.66
N PRO A 58 -28.30 15.57 9.31
CA PRO A 58 -28.48 16.36 10.51
C PRO A 58 -27.64 15.90 11.71
N VAL A 59 -27.40 14.58 11.83
CA VAL A 59 -26.57 14.00 12.90
C VAL A 59 -25.11 14.37 12.66
N LEU A 60 -24.62 14.20 11.45
CA LEU A 60 -23.25 14.56 11.06
C LEU A 60 -22.97 16.06 11.25
N ARG A 61 -23.92 16.91 10.86
CA ARG A 61 -23.81 18.36 11.04
C ARG A 61 -23.82 18.77 12.51
N ALA A 62 -24.68 18.13 13.32
CA ALA A 62 -24.68 18.35 14.76
C ALA A 62 -23.37 17.90 15.42
N GLY A 63 -22.83 16.76 15.01
CA GLY A 63 -21.53 16.25 15.50
C GLY A 63 -20.37 17.20 15.18
N LEU A 64 -20.28 17.69 13.93
CA LEU A 64 -19.26 18.67 13.58
C LEU A 64 -19.49 20.00 14.33
N SER A 65 -20.74 20.45 14.48
CA SER A 65 -21.07 21.65 15.27
C SER A 65 -20.54 21.53 16.70
N ALA A 66 -20.78 20.39 17.35
CA ALA A 66 -20.33 20.13 18.71
C ALA A 66 -18.78 20.15 18.82
N ALA A 67 -18.09 19.51 17.88
CA ALA A 67 -16.62 19.51 17.83
C ALA A 67 -16.05 20.93 17.67
N VAL A 68 -16.63 21.72 16.76
CA VAL A 68 -16.24 23.11 16.50
C VAL A 68 -16.48 23.98 17.73
N ASN A 69 -17.67 23.88 18.35
CA ASN A 69 -18.01 24.66 19.53
C ASN A 69 -17.13 24.32 20.74
N ALA A 70 -16.86 23.04 20.95
CA ALA A 70 -16.00 22.59 22.05
C ALA A 70 -14.61 23.20 21.97
N GLU A 71 -14.02 23.24 20.78
CA GLU A 71 -12.67 23.79 20.56
C GLU A 71 -12.63 25.33 20.56
N LEU A 72 -13.61 25.98 19.92
CA LEU A 72 -13.57 27.41 19.69
C LEU A 72 -14.24 28.23 20.80
N LEU A 73 -15.31 27.70 21.42
CA LEU A 73 -16.14 28.41 22.40
C LEU A 73 -16.08 27.79 23.81
N GLY A 74 -15.46 26.62 23.93
CA GLY A 74 -15.35 25.86 25.18
C GLY A 74 -16.45 24.81 25.39
N PRO A 75 -16.24 23.88 26.35
CA PRO A 75 -17.11 22.70 26.51
C PRO A 75 -18.59 23.02 26.78
N GLY A 76 -18.91 24.16 27.37
CA GLY A 76 -20.27 24.59 27.64
C GLY A 76 -21.11 24.94 26.40
N ALA A 77 -20.49 25.21 25.28
CA ALA A 77 -21.14 25.58 24.02
C ALA A 77 -21.42 24.39 23.10
N ALA A 78 -20.99 23.18 23.44
CA ALA A 78 -21.06 22.00 22.57
C ALA A 78 -22.48 21.62 22.11
N SER A 79 -23.54 22.01 22.81
CA SER A 79 -24.94 21.70 22.48
C SER A 79 -25.53 22.56 21.35
N ALA A 80 -24.91 23.67 20.96
CA ALA A 80 -25.41 24.52 19.89
C ALA A 80 -25.16 23.87 18.51
N VAL A 81 -26.19 23.77 17.69
CA VAL A 81 -26.12 23.20 16.33
C VAL A 81 -26.31 24.31 15.32
N TYR A 82 -25.37 24.44 14.39
CA TYR A 82 -25.50 25.40 13.29
C TYR A 82 -26.53 24.94 12.25
N PRO A 83 -27.40 25.85 11.77
CA PRO A 83 -28.49 25.50 10.85
C PRO A 83 -27.98 25.04 9.47
N ALA A 84 -26.81 25.50 9.05
CA ALA A 84 -26.23 25.13 7.77
C ALA A 84 -24.72 24.80 7.88
N TRP A 85 -24.24 23.94 6.99
CA TRP A 85 -22.81 23.65 6.85
C TRP A 85 -21.98 24.92 6.59
N GLU A 86 -22.56 25.85 5.84
CA GLU A 86 -21.94 27.11 5.51
C GLU A 86 -21.57 27.94 6.73
N ASP A 87 -22.45 27.96 7.75
CA ASP A 87 -22.22 28.70 9.00
C ASP A 87 -21.02 28.14 9.78
N ILE A 88 -20.89 26.81 9.77
CA ILE A 88 -19.75 26.13 10.40
C ILE A 88 -18.43 26.55 9.74
N PHE A 89 -18.35 26.46 8.41
CA PHE A 89 -17.10 26.79 7.69
C PHE A 89 -16.76 28.27 7.73
N ARG A 90 -17.74 29.17 7.76
CA ARG A 90 -17.51 30.60 7.97
C ARG A 90 -16.98 30.91 9.36
N LEU A 91 -17.50 30.25 10.39
CA LEU A 91 -16.97 30.38 11.74
C LEU A 91 -15.51 29.92 11.80
N LEU A 92 -15.19 28.76 11.21
CA LEU A 92 -13.81 28.26 11.11
C LEU A 92 -12.89 29.27 10.40
N ALA A 93 -13.34 29.84 9.28
CA ALA A 93 -12.58 30.85 8.54
C ALA A 93 -12.32 32.08 9.40
N SER A 94 -13.33 32.58 10.14
CA SER A 94 -13.19 33.79 10.98
C SER A 94 -12.19 33.61 12.11
N HIS A 95 -12.15 32.42 12.75
CA HIS A 95 -11.18 32.07 13.78
C HIS A 95 -9.80 31.90 13.18
N ALA A 96 -9.69 31.24 12.04
CA ALA A 96 -8.46 31.03 11.33
C ALA A 96 -7.82 32.30 10.73
N GLN A 97 -8.49 33.45 10.74
CA GLN A 97 -7.87 34.74 10.44
C GLN A 97 -6.89 35.22 11.53
N ARG A 98 -7.19 34.87 12.79
CA ARG A 98 -6.42 35.31 13.96
C ARG A 98 -5.23 34.41 14.25
N GLU A 99 -5.43 33.11 14.16
CA GLU A 99 -4.44 32.09 14.47
C GLU A 99 -4.54 30.88 13.53
N ARG A 100 -3.46 30.10 13.46
CA ARG A 100 -3.43 28.88 12.65
C ARG A 100 -4.38 27.84 13.26
N LEU A 101 -5.29 27.31 12.47
CA LEU A 101 -6.24 26.28 12.87
C LEU A 101 -6.17 25.09 11.90
N VAL A 102 -6.00 23.89 12.44
CA VAL A 102 -6.12 22.64 11.66
C VAL A 102 -7.54 22.09 11.82
N VAL A 103 -8.18 21.73 10.73
CA VAL A 103 -9.49 21.05 10.73
C VAL A 103 -9.35 19.78 9.93
N VAL A 104 -9.55 18.64 10.59
CA VAL A 104 -9.55 17.32 9.98
C VAL A 104 -10.99 16.84 9.86
N LEU A 105 -11.40 16.54 8.63
CA LEU A 105 -12.64 15.84 8.33
C LEU A 105 -12.28 14.42 7.89
N ASP A 106 -12.24 13.51 8.86
CA ASP A 106 -11.93 12.10 8.58
C ASP A 106 -13.19 11.39 8.10
N GLU A 107 -13.01 10.39 7.22
CA GLU A 107 -14.08 9.72 6.47
C GLU A 107 -14.99 10.71 5.71
N PHE A 108 -14.40 11.73 5.08
CA PHE A 108 -15.10 12.79 4.33
C PHE A 108 -16.09 12.25 3.29
N THR A 109 -15.85 11.06 2.78
CA THR A 109 -16.76 10.39 1.85
C THR A 109 -18.14 10.13 2.44
N TYR A 110 -18.29 9.90 3.75
CA TYR A 110 -19.58 9.76 4.40
C TYR A 110 -20.32 11.10 4.47
N LEU A 111 -19.59 12.20 4.69
CA LEU A 111 -20.19 13.54 4.66
C LEU A 111 -20.77 13.86 3.27
N VAL A 112 -20.03 13.53 2.21
CA VAL A 112 -20.49 13.75 0.82
C VAL A 112 -21.64 12.80 0.47
N ALA A 113 -21.62 11.55 0.96
CA ALA A 113 -22.72 10.60 0.73
C ALA A 113 -24.03 11.07 1.40
N ALA A 114 -23.95 11.59 2.62
CA ALA A 114 -25.11 12.11 3.36
C ALA A 114 -25.58 13.49 2.83
N HIS A 115 -24.65 14.32 2.32
CA HIS A 115 -24.95 15.64 1.79
C HIS A 115 -24.14 15.90 0.48
N PRO A 116 -24.60 15.40 -0.69
CA PRO A 116 -23.89 15.52 -1.95
C PRO A 116 -23.49 16.96 -2.34
N PRO A 117 -24.24 18.03 -2.01
CA PRO A 117 -23.82 19.39 -2.30
C PRO A 117 -22.60 19.90 -1.51
N LEU A 118 -22.14 19.16 -0.47
CA LEU A 118 -21.07 19.61 0.44
C LEU A 118 -19.76 19.93 -0.30
N ALA A 119 -19.36 19.10 -1.26
CA ALA A 119 -18.16 19.34 -2.04
C ALA A 119 -18.23 20.66 -2.85
N SER A 120 -19.38 20.95 -3.46
CA SER A 120 -19.63 22.22 -4.18
C SER A 120 -19.75 23.42 -3.25
N LEU A 121 -20.31 23.22 -2.05
CA LEU A 121 -20.34 24.25 -1.01
C LEU A 121 -18.91 24.60 -0.57
N LEU A 122 -18.11 23.62 -0.24
CA LEU A 122 -16.71 23.83 0.14
C LEU A 122 -15.92 24.53 -0.98
N GLN A 123 -16.17 24.18 -2.25
CA GLN A 123 -15.59 24.87 -3.39
C GLN A 123 -15.88 26.36 -3.36
N ARG A 124 -17.15 26.76 -3.23
CA ARG A 124 -17.56 28.18 -3.20
C ARG A 124 -16.94 28.93 -2.02
N LEU A 125 -16.99 28.32 -0.82
CA LEU A 125 -16.41 28.90 0.38
C LEU A 125 -14.89 29.01 0.31
N TRP A 126 -14.24 28.03 -0.29
CA TRP A 126 -12.80 28.09 -0.52
C TRP A 126 -12.43 29.31 -1.41
N ASP A 127 -13.12 29.46 -2.52
CA ASP A 127 -12.85 30.54 -3.48
C ASP A 127 -13.18 31.94 -2.91
N SER A 128 -14.19 32.07 -2.05
CA SER A 128 -14.61 33.34 -1.48
C SER A 128 -13.92 33.72 -0.17
N GLU A 129 -13.77 32.79 0.76
CA GLU A 129 -13.46 33.08 2.16
C GLU A 129 -12.27 32.26 2.70
N LEU A 130 -12.31 30.90 2.62
CA LEU A 130 -11.38 30.03 3.34
C LEU A 130 -9.93 30.25 2.91
N ARG A 131 -9.68 30.43 1.61
CA ARG A 131 -8.31 30.66 1.06
C ARG A 131 -7.63 31.94 1.56
N ARG A 132 -8.37 32.84 2.20
CA ARG A 132 -7.85 34.12 2.75
C ARG A 132 -7.58 34.02 4.25
N SER A 133 -7.77 32.85 4.83
CA SER A 133 -7.54 32.60 6.26
C SER A 133 -6.21 31.85 6.46
N ARG A 134 -5.94 31.44 7.70
CA ARG A 134 -4.83 30.54 8.06
C ARG A 134 -5.33 29.11 8.35
N LEU A 135 -6.46 28.73 7.75
CA LEU A 135 -7.04 27.42 7.91
C LEU A 135 -6.21 26.36 7.18
N MET A 136 -5.88 25.26 7.86
CA MET A 136 -5.44 24.04 7.21
C MET A 136 -6.59 23.02 7.29
N LEU A 137 -7.34 22.88 6.19
CA LEU A 137 -8.43 21.92 6.05
C LEU A 137 -7.88 20.62 5.45
N ILE A 138 -8.01 19.53 6.19
CA ILE A 138 -7.58 18.20 5.76
C ILE A 138 -8.83 17.36 5.51
N LEU A 139 -9.03 16.95 4.26
CA LEU A 139 -10.07 15.99 3.86
C LEU A 139 -9.44 14.60 3.81
N CYS A 140 -9.90 13.71 4.69
CA CYS A 140 -9.39 12.34 4.77
C CYS A 140 -10.48 11.35 4.37
N GLY A 141 -10.12 10.31 3.59
CA GLY A 141 -11.07 9.30 3.17
C GLY A 141 -10.46 7.96 2.82
N SER A 142 -11.22 6.90 3.12
CA SER A 142 -10.80 5.52 2.91
C SER A 142 -11.24 4.95 1.56
N TYR A 143 -12.27 5.50 0.95
CA TYR A 143 -12.77 5.07 -0.37
C TYR A 143 -12.05 5.85 -1.48
N VAL A 144 -11.00 5.26 -2.04
CA VAL A 144 -10.16 5.90 -3.04
C VAL A 144 -10.99 6.39 -4.24
N GLY A 145 -11.87 5.55 -4.78
CA GLY A 145 -12.72 5.91 -5.91
C GLY A 145 -13.67 7.07 -5.61
N MET A 146 -14.32 7.09 -4.44
CA MET A 146 -15.19 8.22 -4.04
C MET A 146 -14.39 9.50 -3.79
N MET A 147 -13.18 9.40 -3.24
CA MET A 147 -12.30 10.57 -3.10
C MET A 147 -11.86 11.11 -4.46
N GLU A 148 -11.61 10.22 -5.44
CA GLU A 148 -11.32 10.63 -6.80
C GLU A 148 -12.53 11.34 -7.45
N GLU A 149 -13.74 10.83 -7.29
CA GLU A 149 -14.96 11.46 -7.82
C GLU A 149 -15.30 12.80 -7.14
N ALA A 150 -15.24 12.85 -5.81
CA ALA A 150 -15.71 14.01 -5.04
C ALA A 150 -14.68 15.14 -4.95
N VAL A 151 -13.37 14.81 -4.97
CA VAL A 151 -12.30 15.77 -4.61
C VAL A 151 -11.18 15.83 -5.63
N LEU A 152 -10.70 14.67 -6.12
CA LEU A 152 -9.45 14.58 -6.87
C LEU A 152 -9.62 14.64 -8.38
N GLY A 153 -10.71 14.10 -8.92
CA GLY A 153 -10.95 13.96 -10.35
C GLY A 153 -11.11 15.30 -11.08
N TYR A 154 -10.84 15.30 -12.37
CA TYR A 154 -10.93 16.51 -13.21
C TYR A 154 -12.31 17.19 -13.14
N ASN A 155 -13.37 16.42 -13.05
CA ASN A 155 -14.75 16.91 -12.96
C ASN A 155 -15.22 17.16 -11.50
N ALA A 156 -14.37 16.87 -10.50
CA ALA A 156 -14.74 17.09 -9.10
C ALA A 156 -14.80 18.57 -8.75
N PRO A 157 -15.77 19.01 -7.91
CA PRO A 157 -15.90 20.41 -7.51
C PRO A 157 -14.61 20.99 -6.90
N MET A 158 -13.85 20.19 -6.16
CA MET A 158 -12.63 20.63 -5.48
C MET A 158 -11.38 20.58 -6.38
N TYR A 159 -11.51 20.14 -7.63
CA TYR A 159 -10.38 20.10 -8.57
C TYR A 159 -9.69 21.47 -8.72
N GLY A 160 -8.36 21.47 -8.67
CA GLY A 160 -7.53 22.68 -8.78
C GLY A 160 -7.52 23.60 -7.55
N ARG A 161 -8.21 23.24 -6.43
CA ARG A 161 -8.24 24.02 -5.18
C ARG A 161 -7.40 23.42 -4.08
N ARG A 162 -7.09 22.13 -4.17
CA ARG A 162 -6.20 21.48 -3.24
C ARG A 162 -4.78 22.06 -3.34
N THR A 163 -4.17 22.30 -2.21
CA THR A 163 -2.77 22.76 -2.09
C THR A 163 -1.81 21.58 -1.91
N GLY A 164 -2.31 20.44 -1.44
CA GLY A 164 -1.58 19.20 -1.34
C GLY A 164 -2.49 17.98 -1.38
N GLN A 165 -1.90 16.84 -1.77
CA GLN A 165 -2.56 15.55 -1.70
C GLN A 165 -1.54 14.46 -1.44
N TYR A 166 -1.96 13.44 -0.71
CA TYR A 166 -1.12 12.27 -0.48
C TYR A 166 -1.95 10.99 -0.43
N LEU A 167 -1.53 10.01 -1.21
CA LEU A 167 -2.06 8.66 -1.14
C LEU A 167 -1.25 7.87 -0.13
N LEU A 168 -1.84 7.55 1.02
CA LEU A 168 -1.19 6.75 2.04
C LEU A 168 -1.24 5.27 1.66
N GLU A 169 -0.10 4.72 1.30
CA GLU A 169 0.07 3.31 0.99
C GLU A 169 0.37 2.48 2.27
N PRO A 170 0.17 1.16 2.24
CA PRO A 170 0.70 0.27 3.27
C PRO A 170 2.20 0.48 3.50
N LEU A 171 2.69 0.09 4.66
CA LEU A 171 4.12 0.15 4.97
C LEU A 171 4.92 -0.77 4.06
N GLY A 172 6.09 -0.34 3.63
CA GLY A 172 7.06 -1.21 2.98
C GLY A 172 7.68 -2.20 3.97
N PHE A 173 8.43 -3.17 3.45
CA PHE A 173 9.05 -4.23 4.27
C PHE A 173 9.90 -3.66 5.42
N HIS A 174 10.77 -2.68 5.11
CA HIS A 174 11.68 -2.10 6.11
C HIS A 174 10.98 -1.41 7.28
N ASP A 175 9.76 -0.94 7.07
CA ASP A 175 8.95 -0.32 8.13
C ASP A 175 8.10 -1.37 8.84
N ALA A 176 7.49 -2.29 8.07
CA ALA A 176 6.64 -3.36 8.60
C ALA A 176 7.41 -4.30 9.54
N ARG A 177 8.70 -4.58 9.26
CA ARG A 177 9.52 -5.43 10.14
C ARG A 177 9.66 -4.87 11.56
N GLY A 178 9.51 -3.56 11.74
CA GLY A 178 9.54 -2.93 13.06
C GLY A 178 8.42 -3.39 14.01
N PHE A 179 7.38 -4.06 13.52
CA PHE A 179 6.37 -4.70 14.34
C PHE A 179 6.86 -6.03 14.95
N PHE A 180 7.93 -6.63 14.40
CA PHE A 180 8.47 -7.92 14.79
C PHE A 180 9.98 -7.84 15.07
N PRO A 181 10.42 -7.02 16.05
CA PRO A 181 11.84 -6.82 16.31
C PRO A 181 12.57 -8.07 16.81
N GLY A 182 11.81 -9.05 17.37
CA GLY A 182 12.35 -10.32 17.85
C GLY A 182 12.43 -11.42 16.79
N TYR A 183 11.88 -11.23 15.59
CA TYR A 183 11.97 -12.20 14.51
C TYR A 183 13.32 -12.09 13.81
N ASP A 184 13.85 -13.23 13.38
CA ASP A 184 15.00 -13.24 12.50
C ASP A 184 14.63 -12.64 11.11
N PRO A 185 15.62 -12.27 10.28
CA PRO A 185 15.35 -11.68 8.97
C PRO A 185 14.45 -12.53 8.06
N ALA A 186 14.54 -13.87 8.14
CA ALA A 186 13.73 -14.75 7.32
C ALA A 186 12.26 -14.74 7.80
N ASP A 187 12.03 -14.78 9.10
CA ASP A 187 10.69 -14.70 9.66
C ASP A 187 10.08 -13.29 9.52
N GLN A 188 10.90 -12.23 9.50
CA GLN A 188 10.43 -10.88 9.14
C GLN A 188 9.90 -10.82 7.71
N VAL A 189 10.61 -11.42 6.75
CA VAL A 189 10.13 -11.51 5.35
C VAL A 189 8.87 -12.38 5.26
N ARG A 190 8.82 -13.52 5.94
CA ARG A 190 7.63 -14.38 5.98
C ARG A 190 6.43 -13.66 6.60
N ALA A 191 6.62 -12.93 7.70
CA ALA A 191 5.56 -12.14 8.33
C ALA A 191 5.03 -11.07 7.38
N TYR A 192 5.92 -10.36 6.68
CA TYR A 192 5.54 -9.40 5.65
C TYR A 192 4.82 -10.07 4.47
N ALA A 193 5.24 -11.26 4.07
CA ALA A 193 4.57 -12.00 3.01
C ALA A 193 3.15 -12.44 3.40
N VAL A 194 2.92 -12.80 4.66
CA VAL A 194 1.61 -13.23 5.15
C VAL A 194 0.69 -12.06 5.46
N LEU A 195 1.18 -11.03 6.16
CA LEU A 195 0.37 -9.95 6.73
C LEU A 195 0.39 -8.67 5.89
N GLY A 196 1.36 -8.55 4.96
CA GLY A 196 1.59 -7.32 4.22
C GLY A 196 2.10 -6.18 5.08
N GLY A 197 1.94 -4.95 4.57
CA GLY A 197 2.35 -3.73 5.25
C GLY A 197 1.21 -2.94 5.88
N THR A 198 0.00 -3.49 6.00
CA THR A 198 -1.14 -2.81 6.60
C THR A 198 -1.03 -2.80 8.13
N PRO A 199 -0.86 -1.62 8.79
CA PRO A 199 -0.60 -1.55 10.23
C PRO A 199 -1.61 -2.28 11.11
N ALA A 200 -2.89 -2.28 10.74
CA ALA A 200 -3.92 -2.98 11.50
C ALA A 200 -3.74 -4.51 11.48
N TYR A 201 -3.23 -5.06 10.38
CA TYR A 201 -2.97 -6.50 10.28
C TYR A 201 -1.72 -6.88 11.08
N LEU A 202 -0.67 -6.05 11.00
CA LEU A 202 0.58 -6.24 11.75
C LEU A 202 0.36 -6.16 13.27
N ARG A 203 -0.56 -5.29 13.73
CA ARG A 203 -0.93 -5.16 15.15
C ARG A 203 -1.87 -6.27 15.64
N ALA A 204 -2.53 -7.00 14.76
CA ALA A 204 -3.49 -8.04 15.12
C ALA A 204 -2.84 -9.33 15.61
N VAL A 205 -1.52 -9.44 15.52
CA VAL A 205 -0.73 -10.62 15.90
C VAL A 205 0.30 -10.28 16.97
N SER A 206 0.80 -11.30 17.68
CA SER A 206 1.75 -11.13 18.77
C SER A 206 3.19 -11.21 18.29
N ALA A 207 3.97 -10.16 18.54
CA ALA A 207 5.41 -10.15 18.22
C ALA A 207 6.25 -11.11 19.09
N SER A 208 5.70 -11.62 20.19
CA SER A 208 6.38 -12.56 21.10
C SER A 208 6.13 -14.03 20.73
N GLU A 209 5.20 -14.30 19.83
CA GLU A 209 4.88 -15.66 19.38
C GLU A 209 5.51 -15.94 18.01
N SER A 210 5.64 -17.23 17.66
CA SER A 210 6.12 -17.62 16.35
C SER A 210 5.13 -17.19 15.25
N LEU A 211 5.63 -16.96 14.04
CA LEU A 211 4.78 -16.65 12.89
C LEU A 211 3.70 -17.72 12.67
N LEU A 212 4.06 -18.99 12.76
CA LEU A 212 3.10 -20.08 12.51
C LEU A 212 2.01 -20.14 13.59
N SER A 213 2.34 -19.87 14.86
CA SER A 213 1.32 -19.73 15.93
C SER A 213 0.38 -18.56 15.61
N ASN A 214 0.93 -17.41 15.25
CA ASN A 214 0.14 -16.24 14.85
C ASN A 214 -0.79 -16.53 13.65
N VAL A 215 -0.30 -17.24 12.64
CA VAL A 215 -1.12 -17.62 11.48
C VAL A 215 -2.28 -18.53 11.92
N ARG A 216 -2.01 -19.56 12.74
CA ARG A 216 -3.04 -20.45 13.27
C ARG A 216 -4.10 -19.68 14.05
N ASP A 217 -3.67 -18.88 15.03
CA ASP A 217 -4.55 -18.32 16.04
C ASP A 217 -5.30 -17.08 15.56
N HIS A 218 -4.72 -16.30 14.66
CA HIS A 218 -5.29 -15.04 14.21
C HIS A 218 -5.79 -15.05 12.76
N VAL A 219 -5.30 -15.95 11.89
CA VAL A 219 -5.70 -15.99 10.47
C VAL A 219 -6.55 -17.22 10.13
N LEU A 220 -6.21 -18.39 10.68
CA LEU A 220 -6.90 -19.65 10.38
C LEU A 220 -8.01 -19.98 11.39
N THR A 221 -8.18 -19.19 12.45
CA THR A 221 -9.19 -19.41 13.48
C THR A 221 -10.42 -18.54 13.21
N ARG A 222 -11.58 -19.19 13.09
CA ARG A 222 -12.89 -18.52 12.90
C ARG A 222 -13.19 -17.56 14.06
N GLY A 223 -13.73 -16.40 13.72
CA GLY A 223 -14.13 -15.38 14.69
C GLY A 223 -13.02 -14.42 15.08
N THR A 224 -11.83 -14.60 14.55
CA THR A 224 -10.75 -13.62 14.68
C THR A 224 -10.88 -12.52 13.63
N PHE A 225 -10.29 -11.38 13.93
CA PHE A 225 -10.31 -10.23 13.05
C PHE A 225 -9.78 -10.54 11.64
N LEU A 226 -8.61 -11.16 11.53
CA LEU A 226 -7.98 -11.44 10.24
C LEU A 226 -8.71 -12.54 9.44
N TYR A 227 -9.41 -13.47 10.10
CA TYR A 227 -10.16 -14.51 9.41
C TYR A 227 -11.21 -13.96 8.45
N ASP A 228 -12.00 -12.98 8.92
CA ASP A 228 -13.12 -12.42 8.15
C ASP A 228 -12.79 -11.09 7.44
N GLU A 229 -11.63 -10.51 7.71
CA GLU A 229 -11.25 -9.16 7.29
C GLU A 229 -11.35 -8.91 5.79
N VAL A 230 -10.82 -9.81 4.97
CA VAL A 230 -10.83 -9.65 3.50
C VAL A 230 -12.26 -9.61 2.98
N ARG A 231 -13.12 -10.46 3.52
CA ARG A 231 -14.52 -10.51 3.14
C ARG A 231 -15.24 -9.22 3.51
N PHE A 232 -15.09 -8.75 4.75
CA PHE A 232 -15.73 -7.51 5.20
C PHE A 232 -15.21 -6.30 4.45
N SER A 233 -13.91 -6.19 4.23
CA SER A 233 -13.31 -5.11 3.46
C SER A 233 -13.89 -5.03 2.04
N LEU A 234 -13.97 -6.16 1.33
CA LEU A 234 -14.52 -6.20 -0.02
C LEU A 234 -16.02 -5.92 -0.07
N GLN A 235 -16.80 -6.38 0.91
CA GLN A 235 -18.24 -6.10 0.99
C GLN A 235 -18.54 -4.62 1.24
N GLN A 236 -17.64 -3.91 1.91
CA GLN A 236 -17.80 -2.48 2.15
C GLN A 236 -17.43 -1.62 0.91
N GLU A 237 -16.47 -2.09 0.12
CA GLU A 237 -15.98 -1.35 -1.05
C GLU A 237 -16.75 -1.67 -2.35
N LEU A 238 -17.43 -2.82 -2.41
CA LEU A 238 -18.06 -3.34 -3.62
C LEU A 238 -19.55 -3.65 -3.40
N ARG A 239 -20.41 -3.12 -4.28
CA ARG A 239 -21.88 -3.36 -4.21
C ARG A 239 -22.25 -4.83 -4.45
N GLU A 240 -21.58 -5.49 -5.41
CA GLU A 240 -21.81 -6.90 -5.77
C GLU A 240 -20.47 -7.66 -5.77
N PRO A 241 -19.95 -8.07 -4.61
CA PRO A 241 -18.59 -8.57 -4.49
C PRO A 241 -18.33 -9.94 -5.12
N ARG A 242 -19.36 -10.73 -5.44
CA ARG A 242 -19.23 -12.13 -5.90
C ARG A 242 -18.25 -12.29 -7.08
N ASN A 243 -18.42 -11.51 -8.15
CA ASN A 243 -17.58 -11.61 -9.34
C ASN A 243 -16.16 -11.14 -9.07
N TYR A 244 -16.01 -10.12 -8.22
CA TYR A 244 -14.69 -9.65 -7.79
C TYR A 244 -13.94 -10.68 -6.97
N PHE A 245 -14.64 -11.45 -6.11
CA PHE A 245 -14.03 -12.58 -5.39
C PHE A 245 -13.47 -13.61 -6.35
N ALA A 246 -14.23 -14.00 -7.37
CA ALA A 246 -13.76 -14.97 -8.37
C ALA A 246 -12.51 -14.47 -9.12
N VAL A 247 -12.45 -13.18 -9.46
CA VAL A 247 -11.28 -12.58 -10.11
C VAL A 247 -10.06 -12.58 -9.17
N LEU A 248 -10.23 -12.18 -7.90
CA LEU A 248 -9.14 -12.14 -6.92
C LEU A 248 -8.63 -13.56 -6.61
N GLU A 249 -9.53 -14.54 -6.49
CA GLU A 249 -9.19 -15.95 -6.28
C GLU A 249 -8.40 -16.53 -7.48
N ALA A 250 -8.83 -16.25 -8.70
CA ALA A 250 -8.12 -16.67 -9.91
C ALA A 250 -6.69 -16.10 -9.94
N ILE A 251 -6.52 -14.80 -9.64
CA ILE A 251 -5.19 -14.16 -9.58
C ILE A 251 -4.35 -14.77 -8.46
N ALA A 252 -4.90 -14.97 -7.27
CA ALA A 252 -4.22 -15.59 -6.14
C ALA A 252 -3.78 -17.03 -6.41
N SER A 253 -4.52 -17.74 -7.27
CA SER A 253 -4.22 -19.10 -7.71
C SER A 253 -3.18 -19.16 -8.84
N GLY A 254 -2.65 -18.01 -9.29
CA GLY A 254 -1.58 -17.93 -10.29
C GLY A 254 -2.03 -17.62 -11.72
N HIS A 255 -3.34 -17.41 -11.98
CA HIS A 255 -3.81 -16.93 -13.28
C HIS A 255 -3.53 -15.43 -13.40
N THR A 256 -2.42 -15.07 -14.05
CA THR A 256 -1.95 -13.68 -14.08
C THR A 256 -2.22 -12.97 -15.40
N ARG A 257 -2.49 -13.71 -16.48
CA ARG A 257 -2.79 -13.15 -17.79
C ARG A 257 -4.29 -12.96 -17.97
N LEU A 258 -4.69 -11.92 -18.70
CA LEU A 258 -6.10 -11.60 -18.94
C LEU A 258 -6.91 -12.82 -19.42
N ASN A 259 -6.37 -13.60 -20.39
CA ASN A 259 -7.05 -14.76 -20.93
C ASN A 259 -7.15 -15.90 -19.91
N GLU A 260 -6.13 -16.12 -19.09
CA GLU A 260 -6.13 -17.12 -18.02
C GLU A 260 -7.21 -16.81 -16.98
N ILE A 261 -7.28 -15.54 -16.54
CA ILE A 261 -8.29 -15.06 -15.59
C ILE A 261 -9.69 -15.22 -16.20
N LYS A 262 -9.87 -14.87 -17.49
CA LYS A 262 -11.14 -15.02 -18.17
C LYS A 262 -11.58 -16.48 -18.22
N GLN A 263 -10.69 -17.41 -18.57
CA GLN A 263 -10.99 -18.84 -18.60
C GLN A 263 -11.33 -19.39 -17.20
N ALA A 264 -10.57 -18.98 -16.17
CA ALA A 264 -10.80 -19.45 -14.81
C ALA A 264 -12.12 -18.95 -14.21
N THR A 265 -12.52 -17.71 -14.54
CA THR A 265 -13.71 -17.08 -13.96
C THR A 265 -14.97 -17.24 -14.79
N GLY A 266 -14.85 -17.46 -16.10
CA GLY A 266 -15.97 -17.48 -17.04
C GLY A 266 -16.69 -16.14 -17.20
N LEU A 267 -16.10 -15.03 -16.69
CA LEU A 267 -16.77 -13.74 -16.68
C LEU A 267 -16.65 -13.00 -18.02
N ASP A 268 -17.79 -12.54 -18.51
CA ASP A 268 -17.81 -11.53 -19.57
C ASP A 268 -17.52 -10.14 -18.98
N GLY A 269 -16.89 -9.27 -19.80
CA GLY A 269 -16.55 -7.91 -19.35
C GLY A 269 -15.47 -7.84 -18.26
N LEU A 270 -14.60 -8.86 -18.13
CA LEU A 270 -13.54 -8.97 -17.14
C LEU A 270 -12.72 -7.68 -16.96
N THR A 271 -12.48 -6.93 -18.05
CA THR A 271 -11.70 -5.67 -17.99
C THR A 271 -12.33 -4.63 -17.06
N ALA A 272 -13.65 -4.56 -16.99
CA ALA A 272 -14.33 -3.63 -16.07
C ALA A 272 -14.07 -4.01 -14.61
N TYR A 273 -14.14 -5.30 -14.27
CA TYR A 273 -13.79 -5.79 -12.92
C TYR A 273 -12.33 -5.50 -12.56
N LEU A 274 -11.41 -5.77 -13.49
CA LEU A 274 -9.99 -5.49 -13.28
C LEU A 274 -9.71 -3.98 -13.10
N ASN A 275 -10.36 -3.12 -13.89
CA ASN A 275 -10.22 -1.67 -13.74
C ASN A 275 -10.73 -1.19 -12.37
N THR A 276 -11.88 -1.69 -11.91
CA THR A 276 -12.37 -1.40 -10.56
C THR A 276 -11.40 -1.86 -9.50
N LEU A 277 -10.89 -3.10 -9.58
CA LEU A 277 -9.93 -3.64 -8.62
C LEU A 277 -8.58 -2.87 -8.63
N GLN A 278 -8.16 -2.35 -9.77
CA GLN A 278 -6.99 -1.47 -9.88
C GLN A 278 -7.26 -0.09 -9.26
N GLY A 279 -8.43 0.49 -9.49
CA GLY A 279 -8.86 1.73 -8.83
C GLY A 279 -8.90 1.57 -7.31
N LEU A 280 -9.39 0.44 -6.80
CA LEU A 280 -9.37 0.09 -5.38
C LEU A 280 -7.98 -0.29 -4.83
N ARG A 281 -6.95 -0.31 -5.67
CA ARG A 281 -5.58 -0.68 -5.28
C ARG A 281 -5.45 -2.11 -4.75
N LEU A 282 -6.36 -3.01 -5.14
CA LEU A 282 -6.33 -4.42 -4.77
C LEU A 282 -5.52 -5.25 -5.77
N VAL A 283 -5.59 -4.87 -7.04
CA VAL A 283 -4.87 -5.50 -8.15
C VAL A 283 -3.99 -4.46 -8.83
N GLU A 284 -2.85 -4.88 -9.28
CA GLU A 284 -2.00 -4.10 -10.19
C GLU A 284 -1.76 -4.85 -11.49
N ARG A 285 -1.50 -4.10 -12.55
CA ARG A 285 -1.05 -4.63 -13.80
C ARG A 285 0.42 -4.28 -14.00
N VAL A 286 1.28 -5.29 -13.94
CA VAL A 286 2.72 -5.15 -14.14
C VAL A 286 3.09 -5.48 -15.58
N VAL A 287 4.12 -4.84 -16.11
CA VAL A 287 4.70 -5.08 -17.43
C VAL A 287 6.23 -5.13 -17.32
N PRO A 288 6.94 -5.74 -18.26
CA PRO A 288 8.41 -5.72 -18.24
C PRO A 288 8.92 -4.28 -18.07
N VAL A 289 9.90 -4.09 -17.18
CA VAL A 289 10.41 -2.76 -16.85
C VAL A 289 11.00 -2.00 -18.03
N THR A 290 11.43 -2.72 -19.09
CA THR A 290 11.96 -2.17 -20.34
C THR A 290 10.85 -1.64 -21.28
N GLU A 291 9.56 -1.85 -20.96
CA GLU A 291 8.48 -1.35 -21.81
C GLU A 291 8.45 0.18 -21.89
N LYS A 292 8.54 0.70 -23.11
CA LYS A 292 8.48 2.15 -23.35
C LYS A 292 7.07 2.72 -23.22
N GLN A 293 6.04 1.91 -23.53
CA GLN A 293 4.62 2.29 -23.45
C GLN A 293 3.85 1.24 -22.62
N PRO A 294 3.96 1.27 -21.29
CA PRO A 294 3.36 0.26 -20.39
C PRO A 294 1.87 0.03 -20.61
N HIS A 295 1.11 1.10 -20.88
CA HIS A 295 -0.34 1.05 -21.09
C HIS A 295 -0.75 0.30 -22.38
N LYS A 296 0.13 0.22 -23.40
CA LYS A 296 -0.12 -0.49 -24.67
C LYS A 296 0.48 -1.89 -24.71
N SER A 297 1.28 -2.27 -23.71
CA SER A 297 1.94 -3.57 -23.71
C SER A 297 0.94 -4.71 -23.65
N ARG A 298 1.14 -5.75 -24.46
CA ARG A 298 0.39 -7.02 -24.42
C ARG A 298 0.98 -8.02 -23.43
N ARG A 299 2.11 -7.70 -22.81
CA ARG A 299 2.85 -8.55 -21.84
C ARG A 299 2.44 -8.29 -20.39
N GLY A 300 1.30 -7.61 -20.16
CA GLY A 300 0.83 -7.29 -18.82
C GLY A 300 0.39 -8.52 -18.04
N LEU A 301 0.80 -8.58 -16.78
CA LEU A 301 0.38 -9.56 -15.79
C LEU A 301 -0.38 -8.85 -14.66
N TYR A 302 -1.44 -9.48 -14.16
CA TYR A 302 -2.21 -8.99 -13.03
C TYR A 302 -1.76 -9.68 -11.75
N ARG A 303 -1.51 -8.88 -10.70
CA ARG A 303 -1.07 -9.37 -9.38
C ARG A 303 -1.91 -8.74 -8.28
N LEU A 304 -2.11 -9.47 -7.19
CA LEU A 304 -2.67 -8.88 -5.96
C LEU A 304 -1.61 -8.01 -5.30
N ARG A 305 -1.95 -6.74 -5.00
CA ARG A 305 -1.03 -5.80 -4.34
C ARG A 305 -0.89 -6.07 -2.85
N ASP A 306 -1.99 -6.50 -2.21
CA ASP A 306 -2.02 -6.74 -0.78
C ASP A 306 -1.62 -8.19 -0.49
N HIS A 307 -0.50 -8.38 0.21
CA HIS A 307 0.03 -9.71 0.51
C HIS A 307 -0.91 -10.50 1.41
N PHE A 308 -1.57 -9.84 2.36
CA PHE A 308 -2.55 -10.51 3.22
C PHE A 308 -3.75 -11.03 2.40
N PHE A 309 -4.25 -10.23 1.45
CA PHE A 309 -5.29 -10.71 0.52
C PHE A 309 -4.79 -11.90 -0.30
N ARG A 310 -3.55 -11.86 -0.79
CA ARG A 310 -2.92 -12.98 -1.51
C ARG A 310 -2.85 -14.24 -0.65
N PHE A 311 -2.42 -14.12 0.61
CA PHE A 311 -2.40 -15.21 1.57
C PHE A 311 -3.80 -15.75 1.86
N TRP A 312 -4.76 -14.85 2.13
CA TRP A 312 -6.13 -15.19 2.46
C TRP A 312 -6.84 -15.93 1.33
N PHE A 313 -6.75 -15.46 0.08
CA PHE A 313 -7.33 -16.14 -1.08
C PHE A 313 -6.63 -17.47 -1.39
N ARG A 314 -5.36 -17.61 -1.06
CA ARG A 314 -4.60 -18.85 -1.29
C ARG A 314 -4.90 -19.91 -0.26
N PHE A 315 -5.01 -19.56 1.03
CA PHE A 315 -5.02 -20.52 2.13
C PHE A 315 -6.29 -20.49 2.98
N VAL A 316 -6.96 -19.35 3.12
CA VAL A 316 -8.16 -19.23 3.97
C VAL A 316 -9.42 -19.48 3.15
N HIS A 317 -9.61 -18.76 2.06
CA HIS A 317 -10.84 -18.80 1.27
C HIS A 317 -11.21 -20.21 0.76
N PRO A 318 -10.31 -20.95 0.11
CA PRO A 318 -10.63 -22.30 -0.39
C PRO A 318 -10.88 -23.33 0.72
N ASN A 319 -10.36 -23.09 1.92
CA ASN A 319 -10.39 -24.03 3.04
C ASN A 319 -11.42 -23.67 4.12
N ARG A 320 -12.33 -22.72 3.87
CA ARG A 320 -13.29 -22.22 4.86
C ARG A 320 -14.09 -23.31 5.54
N THR A 321 -14.58 -24.31 4.79
CA THR A 321 -15.34 -25.42 5.37
C THR A 321 -14.55 -26.17 6.45
N LEU A 322 -13.25 -26.39 6.25
CA LEU A 322 -12.36 -27.00 7.24
C LEU A 322 -12.19 -26.08 8.45
N LEU A 323 -11.90 -24.81 8.19
CA LEU A 323 -11.61 -23.81 9.24
C LEU A 323 -12.85 -23.52 10.10
N GLU A 324 -14.04 -23.48 9.53
CA GLU A 324 -15.31 -23.30 10.24
C GLU A 324 -15.64 -24.46 11.18
N ARG A 325 -15.04 -25.63 10.96
CA ARG A 325 -15.13 -26.83 11.84
C ARG A 325 -14.00 -26.92 12.86
N GLY A 326 -13.19 -25.88 13.03
CA GLY A 326 -12.08 -25.85 13.98
C GLY A 326 -10.79 -26.50 13.48
N GLY A 327 -10.66 -26.74 12.16
CA GLY A 327 -9.51 -27.38 11.55
C GLY A 327 -8.29 -26.47 11.33
N GLY A 328 -8.13 -25.39 12.10
CA GLY A 328 -7.04 -24.42 11.91
C GLY A 328 -5.65 -25.03 12.02
N GLN A 329 -5.41 -25.89 13.03
CA GLN A 329 -4.13 -26.59 13.17
C GLN A 329 -3.87 -27.53 11.99
N LEU A 330 -4.87 -28.31 11.57
CA LEU A 330 -4.74 -29.21 10.42
C LEU A 330 -4.44 -28.44 9.13
N ALA A 331 -5.11 -27.30 8.91
CA ALA A 331 -4.85 -26.43 7.76
C ALA A 331 -3.43 -25.85 7.80
N LEU A 332 -2.94 -25.46 8.99
CA LEU A 332 -1.57 -24.99 9.16
C LEU A 332 -0.56 -26.07 8.75
N ASP A 333 -0.70 -27.27 9.30
CA ASP A 333 0.29 -28.35 9.14
C ASP A 333 0.26 -28.95 7.72
N ALA A 334 -0.91 -29.14 7.15
CA ALA A 334 -1.07 -29.82 5.87
C ALA A 334 -1.02 -28.88 4.65
N LEU A 335 -1.42 -27.62 4.81
CA LEU A 335 -1.61 -26.71 3.66
C LEU A 335 -0.67 -25.52 3.71
N VAL A 336 -0.52 -24.85 4.86
CA VAL A 336 0.21 -23.57 4.93
C VAL A 336 1.72 -23.82 5.09
N ALA A 337 2.13 -24.53 6.15
CA ALA A 337 3.54 -24.69 6.48
C ALA A 337 4.37 -25.32 5.34
N PRO A 338 3.89 -26.39 4.65
CA PRO A 338 4.65 -26.98 3.54
C PRO A 338 4.78 -26.09 2.31
N GLN A 339 3.87 -25.13 2.11
CA GLN A 339 3.84 -24.23 0.94
C GLN A 339 4.33 -22.82 1.25
N LEU A 340 4.65 -22.52 2.53
CA LEU A 340 4.95 -21.15 2.94
C LEU A 340 6.16 -20.57 2.22
N ASP A 341 7.27 -21.27 2.11
CA ASP A 341 8.46 -20.77 1.43
C ASP A 341 8.23 -20.57 -0.09
N ALA A 342 7.44 -21.46 -0.73
CA ALA A 342 7.05 -21.26 -2.12
C ALA A 342 6.11 -20.04 -2.30
N PHE A 343 5.25 -19.78 -1.32
CA PHE A 343 4.39 -18.59 -1.30
C PHE A 343 5.21 -17.30 -1.10
N VAL A 344 6.25 -17.34 -0.29
CA VAL A 344 7.12 -16.19 0.02
C VAL A 344 8.01 -15.80 -1.17
N GLY A 345 8.41 -16.75 -2.01
CA GLY A 345 9.36 -16.50 -3.11
C GLY A 345 9.06 -15.26 -3.93
N PRO A 346 7.89 -15.15 -4.57
CA PRO A 346 7.54 -13.96 -5.36
C PRO A 346 7.42 -12.66 -4.54
N ILE A 347 7.15 -12.75 -3.24
CA ILE A 347 7.11 -11.58 -2.35
C ILE A 347 8.52 -11.15 -1.96
N PHE A 348 9.44 -12.09 -1.85
CA PHE A 348 10.86 -11.78 -1.65
C PHE A 348 11.44 -10.98 -2.82
N GLU A 349 11.02 -11.24 -4.06
CA GLU A 349 11.38 -10.39 -5.22
C GLU A 349 10.93 -8.93 -4.98
N GLU A 350 9.69 -8.72 -4.49
CA GLU A 350 9.18 -7.38 -4.16
C GLU A 350 9.97 -6.73 -3.01
N VAL A 351 10.40 -7.52 -2.00
CA VAL A 351 11.29 -7.04 -0.93
C VAL A 351 12.64 -6.63 -1.51
N CYS A 352 13.20 -7.40 -2.45
CA CYS A 352 14.44 -7.05 -3.16
C CYS A 352 14.27 -5.77 -4.00
N HIS A 353 13.13 -5.57 -4.68
CA HIS A 353 12.85 -4.31 -5.37
C HIS A 353 12.87 -3.10 -4.41
N GLN A 354 12.23 -3.22 -3.24
CA GLN A 354 12.24 -2.15 -2.23
C GLN A 354 13.65 -1.89 -1.69
N PHE A 355 14.42 -2.94 -1.45
CA PHE A 355 15.81 -2.86 -1.04
C PHE A 355 16.67 -2.14 -2.09
N LEU A 356 16.57 -2.54 -3.36
CA LEU A 356 17.33 -1.94 -4.46
C LEU A 356 16.98 -0.46 -4.66
N TRP A 357 15.71 -0.06 -4.51
CA TRP A 357 15.32 1.35 -4.48
C TRP A 357 16.01 2.11 -3.36
N ARG A 358 15.97 1.57 -2.14
CA ARG A 358 16.55 2.20 -0.95
C ARG A 358 18.06 2.39 -1.08
N VAL A 359 18.78 1.32 -1.41
CA VAL A 359 20.24 1.34 -1.57
C VAL A 359 20.64 2.22 -2.76
N GLY A 360 19.90 2.14 -3.86
CA GLY A 360 20.18 2.95 -5.05
C GLY A 360 20.02 4.45 -4.83
N LEU A 361 18.96 4.88 -4.09
CA LEU A 361 18.77 6.28 -3.70
C LEU A 361 19.85 6.78 -2.73
N ALA A 362 20.43 5.88 -1.93
CA ALA A 362 21.58 6.18 -1.06
C ALA A 362 22.92 6.16 -1.79
N GLY A 363 22.95 5.87 -3.11
CA GLY A 363 24.18 5.82 -3.91
C GLY A 363 24.95 4.50 -3.80
N GLY A 364 24.37 3.46 -3.22
CA GLY A 364 24.99 2.14 -3.01
C GLY A 364 24.89 1.19 -4.21
N LEU A 365 24.35 1.62 -5.35
CA LEU A 365 24.28 0.84 -6.59
C LEU A 365 25.13 1.49 -7.69
N PRO A 366 25.56 0.71 -8.71
CA PRO A 366 26.38 1.22 -9.82
C PRO A 366 25.65 2.22 -10.73
N CYS A 367 24.34 2.36 -10.61
CA CYS A 367 23.56 3.37 -11.30
C CYS A 367 22.44 3.90 -10.42
N LEU A 368 22.09 5.19 -10.59
CA LEU A 368 20.92 5.77 -9.94
C LEU A 368 19.65 5.11 -10.51
N PRO A 369 18.78 4.50 -9.69
CA PRO A 369 17.58 3.86 -10.18
C PRO A 369 16.58 4.89 -10.70
N LEU A 370 16.20 4.78 -11.96
CA LEU A 370 15.10 5.51 -12.57
C LEU A 370 13.83 4.65 -12.64
N ARG A 371 14.00 3.36 -12.83
CA ARG A 371 12.94 2.34 -12.79
C ARG A 371 13.49 1.03 -12.23
N ILE A 372 12.68 0.32 -11.46
CA ILE A 372 12.96 -1.04 -11.00
C ILE A 372 11.72 -1.90 -11.27
N GLY A 373 11.94 -3.12 -11.76
CA GLY A 373 10.87 -4.09 -11.98
C GLY A 373 11.39 -5.34 -12.64
N GLY A 374 10.55 -6.36 -12.77
CA GLY A 374 10.90 -7.58 -13.48
C GLY A 374 10.98 -7.38 -14.99
N TRP A 375 11.69 -8.27 -15.64
CA TRP A 375 11.72 -8.40 -17.11
C TRP A 375 11.36 -9.83 -17.51
N TRP A 376 10.50 -9.96 -18.53
CA TRP A 376 10.18 -11.27 -19.10
C TRP A 376 9.91 -11.19 -20.59
N ARG A 377 10.30 -12.26 -21.29
CA ARG A 377 10.07 -12.48 -22.71
C ARG A 377 9.92 -13.98 -22.97
N ALA A 378 8.79 -14.40 -23.55
CA ALA A 378 8.43 -15.81 -23.66
C ALA A 378 8.47 -16.54 -22.30
N ASN A 379 9.38 -17.50 -22.14
CA ASN A 379 9.55 -18.29 -20.92
C ASN A 379 10.79 -17.85 -20.09
N GLU A 380 11.42 -16.76 -20.47
CA GLU A 380 12.57 -16.21 -19.75
C GLU A 380 12.16 -15.02 -18.91
N GLU A 381 12.68 -14.94 -17.70
CA GLU A 381 12.44 -13.83 -16.78
C GLU A 381 13.70 -13.47 -16.00
N ILE A 382 13.82 -12.20 -15.62
CA ILE A 382 14.78 -11.67 -14.65
C ILE A 382 13.96 -11.03 -13.54
N ASP A 383 14.19 -11.45 -12.31
CA ASP A 383 13.35 -11.11 -11.15
C ASP A 383 13.35 -9.60 -10.88
N ALA A 384 14.53 -8.94 -10.97
CA ALA A 384 14.64 -7.50 -10.84
C ALA A 384 15.63 -6.91 -11.84
N VAL A 385 15.24 -5.82 -12.48
CA VAL A 385 16.12 -5.03 -13.36
C VAL A 385 16.04 -3.58 -12.88
N VAL A 386 17.17 -3.05 -12.46
CA VAL A 386 17.34 -1.63 -12.14
C VAL A 386 17.78 -0.92 -13.41
N LEU A 387 16.97 0.01 -13.91
CA LEU A 387 17.31 0.84 -15.07
C LEU A 387 17.77 2.21 -14.60
N GLY A 388 19.01 2.58 -14.95
CA GLY A 388 19.55 3.94 -14.84
C GLY A 388 19.37 4.74 -16.12
N GLN A 389 20.25 5.72 -16.36
CA GLN A 389 20.22 6.57 -17.55
C GLN A 389 20.80 5.83 -18.77
N ASP A 390 21.92 5.16 -18.60
CA ASP A 390 22.70 4.44 -19.62
C ASP A 390 23.27 3.11 -19.11
N ALA A 391 22.75 2.64 -18.01
CA ALA A 391 23.24 1.49 -17.28
C ALA A 391 22.09 0.67 -16.68
N ALA A 392 22.28 -0.62 -16.50
CA ALA A 392 21.33 -1.52 -15.88
C ALA A 392 22.02 -2.50 -14.92
N LEU A 393 21.35 -2.79 -13.78
CA LEU A 393 21.72 -3.89 -12.89
C LEU A 393 20.63 -4.97 -13.01
N LEU A 394 21.03 -6.17 -13.41
CA LEU A 394 20.17 -7.34 -13.59
C LEU A 394 20.30 -8.23 -12.36
N VAL A 395 19.20 -8.55 -11.70
CA VAL A 395 19.23 -9.23 -10.39
C VAL A 395 18.35 -10.45 -10.41
N GLU A 396 18.90 -11.57 -9.94
CA GLU A 396 18.17 -12.79 -9.65
C GLU A 396 17.93 -12.92 -8.14
N CYS A 397 16.71 -13.25 -7.73
CA CYS A 397 16.29 -13.31 -6.33
C CYS A 397 15.92 -14.74 -5.95
N LYS A 398 16.56 -15.32 -4.92
CA LYS A 398 16.30 -16.71 -4.52
C LYS A 398 15.93 -16.83 -3.05
N TRP A 399 14.67 -17.20 -2.81
CA TRP A 399 14.15 -17.52 -1.50
C TRP A 399 14.40 -19.02 -1.18
N THR A 400 15.64 -19.42 -1.10
CA THR A 400 16.05 -20.79 -0.71
C THR A 400 16.95 -20.75 0.51
N ALA A 401 16.85 -21.74 1.37
CA ALA A 401 17.76 -21.88 2.50
C ALA A 401 19.17 -22.38 2.09
N ARG A 402 19.30 -22.91 0.87
CA ARG A 402 20.57 -23.36 0.33
C ARG A 402 21.32 -22.20 -0.28
N PRO A 403 22.67 -22.12 -0.12
CA PRO A 403 23.50 -21.13 -0.80
C PRO A 403 23.36 -21.21 -2.32
N ILE A 404 23.35 -20.05 -2.98
CA ILE A 404 23.31 -19.95 -4.45
C ILE A 404 24.67 -20.35 -5.04
N GLY A 405 24.64 -21.19 -6.09
CA GLY A 405 25.81 -21.66 -6.84
C GLY A 405 26.05 -20.90 -8.13
N LEU A 406 27.14 -21.31 -8.84
CA LEU A 406 27.51 -20.76 -10.16
C LEU A 406 26.48 -21.05 -11.26
N ASP A 407 25.63 -22.05 -11.08
CA ASP A 407 24.54 -22.38 -11.99
C ASP A 407 23.54 -21.21 -12.13
N ILE A 408 23.16 -20.59 -11.03
CA ILE A 408 22.27 -19.42 -11.01
C ILE A 408 22.96 -18.20 -11.63
N LEU A 409 24.24 -17.99 -11.33
CA LEU A 409 25.01 -16.91 -11.95
C LEU A 409 25.10 -17.09 -13.46
N GLY A 410 25.43 -18.30 -13.94
CA GLY A 410 25.52 -18.61 -15.37
C GLY A 410 24.17 -18.45 -16.09
N ASP A 411 23.05 -18.78 -15.44
CA ASP A 411 21.72 -18.53 -15.99
C ASP A 411 21.41 -17.04 -16.09
N LEU A 412 21.78 -16.25 -15.08
CA LEU A 412 21.64 -14.78 -15.14
C LEU A 412 22.51 -14.16 -16.22
N GLU A 413 23.76 -14.64 -16.42
CA GLU A 413 24.63 -14.21 -17.52
C GLU A 413 23.99 -14.48 -18.88
N ARG A 414 23.43 -15.67 -19.08
CA ARG A 414 22.70 -16.04 -20.29
C ARG A 414 21.49 -15.11 -20.52
N LYS A 415 20.70 -14.84 -19.48
CA LYS A 415 19.55 -13.92 -19.53
C LYS A 415 19.99 -12.48 -19.82
N ALA A 416 21.17 -12.08 -19.36
CA ALA A 416 21.74 -10.76 -19.63
C ALA A 416 22.03 -10.52 -21.12
N GLU A 417 22.31 -11.58 -21.89
CA GLU A 417 22.41 -11.46 -23.35
C GLU A 417 21.02 -11.35 -24.01
N LEU A 418 20.00 -12.03 -23.47
CA LEU A 418 18.63 -11.99 -24.01
C LEU A 418 17.94 -10.63 -23.84
N ILE A 419 18.20 -9.92 -22.74
CA ILE A 419 17.67 -8.57 -22.52
C ILE A 419 18.47 -7.50 -23.28
N GLY A 420 19.68 -7.81 -23.74
CA GLY A 420 20.57 -6.87 -24.41
C GLY A 420 19.93 -5.99 -25.48
N PRO A 421 19.11 -6.53 -26.41
CA PRO A 421 18.39 -5.73 -27.42
C PRO A 421 17.44 -4.69 -26.85
N ASP A 422 16.87 -4.91 -25.64
CA ASP A 422 15.98 -3.96 -24.97
C ASP A 422 16.75 -2.82 -24.29
N LEU A 423 18.03 -3.06 -23.94
CA LEU A 423 18.92 -2.11 -23.26
C LEU A 423 19.85 -1.33 -24.21
N GLY A 424 19.97 -1.79 -25.46
CA GLY A 424 20.91 -1.19 -26.40
C GLY A 424 22.36 -1.40 -25.95
N GLY A 425 23.21 -0.36 -26.05
CA GLY A 425 24.61 -0.40 -25.63
C GLY A 425 24.90 -0.08 -24.17
N TRP A 426 23.89 -0.19 -23.30
CA TRP A 426 24.01 0.14 -21.87
C TRP A 426 25.03 -0.75 -21.15
N ARG A 427 25.77 -0.18 -20.22
CA ARG A 427 26.60 -0.94 -19.30
C ARG A 427 25.72 -1.79 -18.39
N ARG A 428 26.08 -3.06 -18.21
CA ARG A 428 25.32 -4.05 -17.45
C ARG A 428 26.12 -4.52 -16.25
N TRP A 429 25.46 -4.62 -15.11
CA TRP A 429 25.92 -5.28 -13.91
C TRP A 429 24.98 -6.44 -13.58
N LEU A 430 25.50 -7.41 -12.86
CA LEU A 430 24.79 -8.57 -12.37
C LEU A 430 24.66 -8.48 -10.86
N GLY A 431 23.55 -8.96 -10.32
CA GLY A 431 23.31 -9.00 -8.89
C GLY A 431 22.63 -10.29 -8.48
N LEU A 432 22.94 -10.79 -7.31
CA LEU A 432 22.25 -11.93 -6.72
C LEU A 432 21.72 -11.55 -5.35
N CYS A 433 20.42 -11.75 -5.13
CA CYS A 433 19.75 -11.62 -3.83
C CYS A 433 19.41 -13.01 -3.28
N ALA A 434 19.95 -13.37 -2.12
CA ALA A 434 19.85 -14.73 -1.61
C ALA A 434 19.47 -14.79 -0.12
N ARG A 435 18.44 -15.60 0.22
CA ARG A 435 18.14 -15.93 1.61
C ARG A 435 19.23 -16.79 2.26
N GLY A 436 19.69 -17.82 1.56
CA GLY A 436 20.67 -18.80 2.06
C GLY A 436 22.12 -18.42 1.86
N GLY A 437 22.40 -17.19 1.37
CA GLY A 437 23.76 -16.75 1.03
C GLY A 437 24.31 -17.38 -0.24
N PHE A 438 25.62 -17.46 -0.36
CA PHE A 438 26.34 -17.81 -1.59
C PHE A 438 27.35 -18.91 -1.33
N THR A 439 27.63 -19.72 -2.35
CA THR A 439 28.74 -20.67 -2.26
C THR A 439 30.09 -19.95 -2.35
N PRO A 440 31.19 -20.54 -1.79
CA PRO A 440 32.52 -19.95 -1.88
C PRO A 440 32.95 -19.62 -3.31
N GLN A 441 32.49 -20.39 -4.29
CA GLN A 441 32.78 -20.16 -5.71
C GLN A 441 32.14 -18.88 -6.24
N VAL A 442 30.89 -18.59 -5.85
CA VAL A 442 30.19 -17.36 -6.20
C VAL A 442 30.84 -16.15 -5.53
N GLU A 443 31.20 -16.26 -4.24
CA GLU A 443 31.92 -15.21 -3.50
C GLU A 443 33.28 -14.89 -4.12
N GLN A 444 34.04 -15.93 -4.52
CA GLN A 444 35.31 -15.75 -5.25
C GLN A 444 35.11 -15.10 -6.62
N ALA A 445 34.04 -15.45 -7.34
CA ALA A 445 33.70 -14.81 -8.61
C ALA A 445 33.43 -13.32 -8.40
N ALA A 446 32.62 -12.96 -7.39
CA ALA A 446 32.33 -11.57 -7.07
C ALA A 446 33.55 -10.77 -6.61
N ALA A 447 34.47 -11.38 -5.86
CA ALA A 447 35.71 -10.74 -5.43
C ALA A 447 36.66 -10.40 -6.61
N ARG A 448 36.51 -11.06 -7.77
CA ARG A 448 37.33 -10.86 -9.00
C ARG A 448 36.62 -10.00 -10.04
N ARG A 449 35.37 -9.65 -9.86
CA ARG A 449 34.52 -8.97 -10.85
C ARG A 449 33.91 -7.71 -10.26
N GLU A 450 34.15 -6.59 -10.91
CA GLU A 450 33.51 -5.31 -10.53
C GLU A 450 32.03 -5.23 -10.95
N ASP A 451 31.63 -6.09 -11.88
CA ASP A 451 30.27 -6.10 -12.43
C ASP A 451 29.31 -7.08 -11.73
N LEU A 452 29.74 -7.76 -10.66
CA LEU A 452 28.93 -8.71 -9.90
C LEU A 452 28.72 -8.25 -8.44
N LEU A 453 27.46 -8.09 -8.05
CA LEU A 453 27.05 -7.67 -6.71
C LEU A 453 26.31 -8.79 -5.98
N LEU A 454 26.62 -8.98 -4.70
CA LEU A 454 25.97 -9.98 -3.85
C LEU A 454 25.25 -9.30 -2.69
N PHE A 455 23.98 -9.69 -2.49
CA PHE A 455 23.11 -9.19 -1.43
C PHE A 455 22.51 -10.36 -0.66
N ASP A 456 23.06 -10.64 0.50
CA ASP A 456 22.49 -11.63 1.42
C ASP A 456 21.25 -11.09 2.15
N LEU A 457 20.53 -11.99 2.81
CA LEU A 457 19.30 -11.62 3.52
C LEU A 457 19.55 -10.61 4.63
N SER A 458 20.71 -10.63 5.29
CA SER A 458 21.03 -9.70 6.38
C SER A 458 21.15 -8.26 5.86
N ARG A 459 21.85 -8.06 4.75
CA ARG A 459 21.94 -6.77 4.05
C ARG A 459 20.58 -6.31 3.53
N ILE A 460 19.82 -7.21 2.89
CA ILE A 460 18.47 -6.90 2.38
C ILE A 460 17.56 -6.47 3.54
N ALA A 461 17.58 -7.17 4.66
CA ALA A 461 16.77 -6.83 5.81
C ALA A 461 17.25 -5.56 6.51
N ALA A 462 18.55 -5.29 6.60
CA ALA A 462 19.08 -4.04 7.15
C ALA A 462 18.76 -2.83 6.23
N GLY A 463 18.71 -3.06 4.92
CA GLY A 463 18.50 -2.00 3.94
C GLY A 463 19.80 -1.24 3.60
N GLU A 464 20.96 -1.95 3.67
CA GLU A 464 22.31 -1.40 3.54
C GLU A 464 23.05 -1.94 2.30
#